data_d998dcbc95d52e1458cb198e2c4b2988
#
_entry.id   d998dcbc95d52e1458cb198e2c4b2988
#
_cell.length_a   1.000
_cell.length_b   1.000
_cell.length_c   1.000
_cell.angle_alpha   90.00
_cell.angle_beta   90.00
_cell.angle_gamma   90.00
#
_symmetry.space_group_name_H-M   'P 1'
#
loop_
_entity.id
_entity.type
_entity.pdbx_description
1 polymer ?
#
loop_
_entity_poly.entity_id
_entity_poly.type
_entity_poly.pdbx_seq_one_letter_code
_entity_poly.pdbx_strand_id
1 'polypeptide(L)'
;ILSDDTQTPLHTGGVIRKAAPLFHLAKKDEPILIHNVDILSNVDLEDFYRLNTRNEATLLVSSRKTSRYLLFDANMRLAGWTNTATGEIKSPYPELKAQQGKDPDTLTLRSAPLRKFAFSGIHILSQTLLPLMTPWPEKFSIMDFYLDICAGHDVIGFVKEDLRLLDVGKPDTLRDATEFLNQI
;
A
#
# COMPACT_ATOMS: atom_id res chain seq x y z
N ILE A 1 -0.86 -5.31 -22.18
CA ILE A 1 -2.30 -5.01 -22.14
C ILE A 1 -2.45 -3.63 -21.53
N LEU A 2 -3.11 -2.72 -22.23
CA LEU A 2 -3.41 -1.36 -21.74
C LEU A 2 -4.85 -1.31 -21.26
N SER A 3 -5.09 -0.74 -20.08
CA SER A 3 -6.43 -0.37 -19.63
C SER A 3 -6.71 1.07 -20.06
N ASP A 4 -7.82 1.31 -20.69
CA ASP A 4 -8.27 2.66 -21.04
C ASP A 4 -9.21 3.19 -19.95
N ASP A 5 -8.70 4.15 -19.18
CA ASP A 5 -9.42 4.83 -18.07
C ASP A 5 -9.67 6.31 -18.39
N THR A 6 -9.67 6.68 -19.68
CA THR A 6 -9.75 8.09 -20.13
C THR A 6 -11.04 8.80 -19.70
N GLN A 7 -12.12 8.07 -19.45
CA GLN A 7 -13.40 8.69 -19.08
C GLN A 7 -13.56 8.93 -17.57
N THR A 8 -12.99 8.07 -16.73
CA THR A 8 -13.08 8.20 -15.25
C THR A 8 -11.90 7.53 -14.58
N PRO A 9 -11.04 8.27 -13.84
CA PRO A 9 -9.95 7.64 -13.09
C PRO A 9 -10.49 6.66 -12.05
N LEU A 10 -10.10 5.38 -12.14
CA LEU A 10 -10.62 4.30 -11.30
C LEU A 10 -9.92 4.21 -9.93
N HIS A 11 -8.81 4.94 -9.72
CA HIS A 11 -7.85 4.72 -8.65
C HIS A 11 -7.26 3.29 -8.68
N THR A 12 -6.21 3.05 -7.92
CA THR A 12 -5.43 1.81 -8.00
C THR A 12 -6.27 0.56 -7.72
N GLY A 13 -7.18 0.59 -6.75
CA GLY A 13 -8.05 -0.55 -6.44
C GLY A 13 -9.01 -0.90 -7.59
N GLY A 14 -9.64 0.11 -8.18
CA GLY A 14 -10.55 -0.09 -9.33
C GLY A 14 -9.81 -0.62 -10.56
N VAL A 15 -8.59 -0.14 -10.83
CA VAL A 15 -7.74 -0.65 -11.94
C VAL A 15 -7.39 -2.12 -11.72
N ILE A 16 -6.97 -2.51 -10.51
CA ILE A 16 -6.65 -3.91 -10.18
C ILE A 16 -7.89 -4.80 -10.37
N ARG A 17 -9.05 -4.38 -9.87
CA ARG A 17 -10.30 -5.12 -10.04
C ARG A 17 -10.66 -5.30 -11.53
N LYS A 18 -10.54 -4.26 -12.33
CA LYS A 18 -10.79 -4.29 -13.79
C LYS A 18 -9.83 -5.25 -14.50
N ALA A 19 -8.57 -5.30 -14.07
CA ALA A 19 -7.54 -6.17 -14.62
C ALA A 19 -7.62 -7.63 -14.11
N ALA A 20 -8.39 -7.92 -13.05
CA ALA A 20 -8.44 -9.23 -12.40
C ALA A 20 -8.67 -10.41 -13.38
N PRO A 21 -9.54 -10.34 -14.41
CA PRO A 21 -9.70 -11.43 -15.36
C PRO A 21 -8.43 -11.75 -16.16
N LEU A 22 -7.51 -10.79 -16.32
CA LEU A 22 -6.28 -10.95 -17.09
C LEU A 22 -5.19 -11.67 -16.30
N PHE A 23 -5.19 -11.55 -14.98
CA PHE A 23 -4.18 -12.19 -14.12
C PHE A 23 -4.30 -13.71 -14.14
N HIS A 24 -5.52 -14.25 -14.25
CA HIS A 24 -5.75 -15.69 -14.37
C HIS A 24 -5.24 -16.30 -15.70
N LEU A 25 -4.98 -15.46 -16.72
CA LEU A 25 -4.45 -15.91 -18.00
C LEU A 25 -2.93 -16.12 -17.97
N ALA A 26 -2.23 -15.51 -17.01
CA ALA A 26 -0.77 -15.62 -16.91
C ALA A 26 -0.35 -16.90 -16.20
N LYS A 27 -0.52 -16.97 -14.89
CA LYS A 27 -0.33 -18.16 -14.08
C LYS A 27 -1.33 -18.15 -12.93
N LYS A 28 -2.07 -19.23 -12.80
CA LYS A 28 -3.02 -19.40 -11.72
C LYS A 28 -2.26 -19.39 -10.37
N ASP A 29 -2.80 -18.63 -9.42
CA ASP A 29 -2.33 -18.54 -8.03
C ASP A 29 -0.96 -17.85 -7.82
N GLU A 30 -0.33 -17.27 -8.87
CA GLU A 30 0.88 -16.49 -8.70
C GLU A 30 0.54 -15.08 -8.17
N PRO A 31 1.20 -14.59 -7.09
CA PRO A 31 0.98 -13.24 -6.59
C PRO A 31 1.30 -12.17 -7.63
N ILE A 32 0.66 -11.01 -7.50
CA ILE A 32 0.78 -9.90 -8.44
C ILE A 32 1.65 -8.83 -7.80
N LEU A 33 2.74 -8.43 -8.48
CA LEU A 33 3.50 -7.23 -8.12
C LEU A 33 2.81 -6.00 -8.74
N ILE A 34 2.50 -5.03 -7.91
CA ILE A 34 1.89 -3.77 -8.30
C ILE A 34 2.86 -2.63 -7.96
N HIS A 35 3.09 -1.77 -8.92
CA HIS A 35 3.99 -0.63 -8.81
C HIS A 35 3.31 0.60 -9.39
N ASN A 36 3.19 1.67 -8.61
CA ASN A 36 2.71 2.95 -9.12
C ASN A 36 3.68 3.47 -10.17
N VAL A 37 3.18 3.82 -11.34
CA VAL A 37 4.00 4.18 -12.52
C VAL A 37 4.81 5.46 -12.34
N ASP A 38 4.40 6.32 -11.41
CA ASP A 38 5.00 7.61 -11.07
C ASP A 38 6.01 7.54 -9.91
N ILE A 39 6.42 6.35 -9.51
CA ILE A 39 7.40 6.15 -8.44
C ILE A 39 8.71 5.63 -9.01
N LEU A 40 9.82 6.32 -8.72
CA LEU A 40 11.18 5.82 -8.87
C LEU A 40 11.72 5.39 -7.51
N SER A 41 12.46 4.29 -7.45
CA SER A 41 13.03 3.81 -6.18
C SER A 41 14.28 2.95 -6.39
N ASN A 42 15.05 2.78 -5.30
CA ASN A 42 16.20 1.88 -5.22
C ASN A 42 15.82 0.45 -4.79
N VAL A 43 14.55 0.08 -4.93
CA VAL A 43 14.13 -1.27 -4.55
C VAL A 43 14.50 -2.28 -5.64
N ASP A 44 15.10 -3.40 -5.24
CA ASP A 44 15.18 -4.59 -6.08
C ASP A 44 13.80 -5.26 -6.08
N LEU A 45 13.07 -5.10 -7.19
CA LEU A 45 11.70 -5.61 -7.33
C LEU A 45 11.66 -7.14 -7.38
N GLU A 46 12.70 -7.78 -7.94
CA GLU A 46 12.78 -9.25 -7.99
C GLU A 46 12.97 -9.83 -6.61
N ASP A 47 13.90 -9.30 -5.82
CA ASP A 47 14.12 -9.70 -4.44
C ASP A 47 12.91 -9.41 -3.56
N PHE A 48 12.30 -8.23 -3.69
CA PHE A 48 11.09 -7.89 -2.97
C PHE A 48 9.97 -8.90 -3.27
N TYR A 49 9.73 -9.22 -4.53
CA TYR A 49 8.73 -10.19 -4.95
C TYR A 49 9.05 -11.58 -4.39
N ARG A 50 10.24 -12.10 -4.64
CA ARG A 50 10.67 -13.45 -4.24
C ARG A 50 10.55 -13.70 -2.74
N LEU A 51 10.86 -12.69 -1.90
CA LEU A 51 10.83 -12.81 -0.44
C LEU A 51 9.42 -12.69 0.16
N ASN A 52 8.45 -12.17 -0.57
CA ASN A 52 7.16 -11.75 0.00
C ASN A 52 5.93 -12.41 -0.63
N THR A 53 6.08 -13.45 -1.42
CA THR A 53 4.98 -14.15 -2.12
C THR A 53 4.12 -15.04 -1.21
N ARG A 54 4.48 -15.22 0.06
CA ARG A 54 3.78 -16.12 0.99
C ARG A 54 2.62 -15.46 1.72
N ASN A 55 2.58 -14.13 1.77
CA ASN A 55 1.52 -13.37 2.42
C ASN A 55 0.37 -13.14 1.45
N GLU A 56 -0.84 -12.90 1.95
CA GLU A 56 -1.98 -12.53 1.11
C GLU A 56 -1.76 -11.13 0.49
N ALA A 57 -1.18 -10.20 1.25
CA ALA A 57 -0.65 -8.95 0.70
C ALA A 57 0.61 -8.51 1.46
N THR A 58 1.58 -7.94 0.73
CA THR A 58 2.77 -7.31 1.33
C THR A 58 2.93 -5.89 0.80
N LEU A 59 2.99 -4.93 1.71
CA LEU A 59 3.15 -3.50 1.43
C LEU A 59 4.58 -3.08 1.67
N LEU A 60 5.26 -2.55 0.66
CA LEU A 60 6.58 -1.96 0.84
C LEU A 60 6.43 -0.62 1.55
N VAL A 61 7.08 -0.48 2.71
CA VAL A 61 6.98 0.69 3.56
C VAL A 61 8.35 1.17 4.04
N SER A 62 8.43 2.42 4.49
CA SER A 62 9.66 3.01 5.04
C SER A 62 9.37 4.02 6.16
N SER A 63 10.41 4.39 6.89
CA SER A 63 10.36 5.40 7.96
C SER A 63 10.38 6.85 7.45
N ARG A 64 10.26 7.09 6.12
CA ARG A 64 10.25 8.45 5.55
C ARG A 64 9.16 9.33 6.16
N LYS A 65 9.43 10.63 6.26
CA LYS A 65 8.45 11.60 6.75
C LYS A 65 7.33 11.82 5.74
N THR A 66 6.09 11.80 6.24
CA THR A 66 4.85 12.07 5.50
C THR A 66 3.78 12.53 6.48
N SER A 67 2.65 13.06 5.99
CA SER A 67 1.45 13.27 6.81
C SER A 67 0.55 12.03 6.88
N ARG A 68 0.79 11.01 6.06
CA ARG A 68 -0.08 9.83 5.93
C ARG A 68 0.71 8.57 6.22
N TYR A 69 0.39 7.89 7.32
CA TYR A 69 1.07 6.69 7.74
C TYR A 69 0.13 5.49 7.82
N LEU A 70 0.65 4.32 7.48
CA LEU A 70 0.06 3.04 7.84
C LEU A 70 0.50 2.67 9.25
N LEU A 71 -0.40 2.05 10.00
CA LEU A 71 -0.19 1.62 11.37
C LEU A 71 -0.10 0.09 11.40
N PHE A 72 0.95 -0.43 12.00
CA PHE A 72 1.23 -1.85 12.07
C PHE A 72 1.41 -2.30 13.52
N ASP A 73 1.01 -3.53 13.81
CA ASP A 73 1.33 -4.20 15.07
C ASP A 73 2.80 -4.66 15.16
N ALA A 74 3.17 -5.30 16.25
CA ALA A 74 4.53 -5.80 16.48
C ALA A 74 4.98 -6.86 15.44
N ASN A 75 4.03 -7.56 14.81
CA ASN A 75 4.27 -8.56 13.77
C ASN A 75 4.19 -7.98 12.37
N MET A 76 4.18 -6.65 12.24
CA MET A 76 4.01 -5.93 10.98
C MET A 76 2.69 -6.23 10.25
N ARG A 77 1.63 -6.63 10.95
CA ARG A 77 0.28 -6.75 10.40
C ARG A 77 -0.37 -5.37 10.36
N LEU A 78 -1.01 -5.03 9.25
CA LEU A 78 -1.71 -3.77 9.09
C LEU A 78 -2.87 -3.68 10.10
N ALA A 79 -2.92 -2.59 10.85
CA ALA A 79 -3.97 -2.30 11.82
C ALA A 79 -4.81 -1.07 11.46
N GLY A 80 -4.23 -0.12 10.72
CA GLY A 80 -4.91 1.13 10.41
C GLY A 80 -4.08 2.08 9.55
N TRP A 81 -4.62 3.26 9.39
CA TRP A 81 -4.01 4.39 8.72
C TRP A 81 -4.29 5.66 9.52
N THR A 82 -3.37 6.59 9.53
CA THR A 82 -3.56 7.91 10.16
C THR A 82 -3.04 9.04 9.28
N ASN A 83 -3.66 10.21 9.42
CA ASN A 83 -3.19 11.47 8.86
C ASN A 83 -2.79 12.41 10.00
N THR A 84 -1.49 12.66 10.14
CA THR A 84 -0.94 13.50 11.22
C THR A 84 -1.33 14.97 11.12
N ALA A 85 -1.73 15.45 9.92
CA ALA A 85 -2.17 16.83 9.72
C ALA A 85 -3.63 17.05 10.17
N THR A 86 -4.48 16.02 10.06
CA THR A 86 -5.91 16.11 10.40
C THR A 86 -6.28 15.36 11.68
N GLY A 87 -5.41 14.48 12.17
CA GLY A 87 -5.71 13.56 13.28
C GLY A 87 -6.66 12.42 12.90
N GLU A 88 -7.03 12.29 11.61
CA GLU A 88 -7.92 11.22 11.13
C GLU A 88 -7.28 9.85 11.28
N ILE A 89 -8.08 8.87 11.73
CA ILE A 89 -7.70 7.46 11.79
C ILE A 89 -8.74 6.62 11.04
N LYS A 90 -8.25 5.78 10.12
CA LYS A 90 -9.03 4.72 9.46
C LYS A 90 -8.56 3.36 9.93
N SER A 91 -9.49 2.50 10.34
CA SER A 91 -9.15 1.16 10.85
C SER A 91 -10.42 0.30 10.91
N PRO A 92 -10.37 -1.03 10.75
CA PRO A 92 -11.47 -1.91 11.10
C PRO A 92 -11.69 -2.04 12.62
N TYR A 93 -10.68 -1.67 13.43
CA TYR A 93 -10.73 -1.80 14.89
C TYR A 93 -11.35 -0.56 15.55
N PRO A 94 -12.53 -0.68 16.22
CA PRO A 94 -13.20 0.46 16.88
C PRO A 94 -12.33 1.14 17.93
N GLU A 95 -11.55 0.38 18.71
CA GLU A 95 -10.68 0.92 19.76
C GLU A 95 -9.56 1.81 19.19
N LEU A 96 -9.09 1.53 17.97
CA LEU A 96 -8.10 2.38 17.31
C LEU A 96 -8.75 3.65 16.75
N LYS A 97 -9.95 3.55 16.17
CA LYS A 97 -10.74 4.72 15.73
C LYS A 97 -11.04 5.69 16.89
N ALA A 98 -11.29 5.17 18.09
CA ALA A 98 -11.56 5.98 19.28
C ALA A 98 -10.34 6.83 19.73
N GLN A 99 -9.16 6.58 19.18
CA GLN A 99 -7.93 7.35 19.46
C GLN A 99 -7.70 8.49 18.45
N GLN A 100 -8.67 8.80 17.60
CA GLN A 100 -8.59 9.90 16.63
C GLN A 100 -8.18 11.21 17.32
N GLY A 101 -7.25 11.95 16.69
CA GLY A 101 -6.70 13.19 17.23
C GLY A 101 -5.54 13.03 18.21
N LYS A 102 -5.19 11.78 18.61
CA LYS A 102 -4.01 11.55 19.43
C LYS A 102 -2.72 11.59 18.60
N ASP A 103 -1.60 11.78 19.28
CA ASP A 103 -0.28 11.67 18.66
C ASP A 103 -0.10 10.25 18.07
N PRO A 104 0.23 10.12 16.78
CA PRO A 104 0.46 8.83 16.13
C PRO A 104 1.47 7.92 16.82
N ASP A 105 2.45 8.48 17.56
CA ASP A 105 3.45 7.70 18.28
C ASP A 105 2.93 7.11 19.60
N THR A 106 1.72 7.49 20.00
CA THR A 106 1.06 6.98 21.23
C THR A 106 -0.09 6.01 20.94
N LEU A 107 -0.37 5.73 19.65
CA LEU A 107 -1.47 4.87 19.26
C LEU A 107 -1.22 3.42 19.66
N THR A 108 -2.29 2.78 20.15
CA THR A 108 -2.23 1.39 20.60
C THR A 108 -3.38 0.58 20.01
N LEU A 109 -3.17 -0.73 19.88
CA LEU A 109 -4.20 -1.71 19.60
C LEU A 109 -4.09 -2.84 20.64
N ARG A 110 -5.18 -3.15 21.36
CA ARG A 110 -5.18 -4.13 22.46
C ARG A 110 -4.08 -3.86 23.50
N SER A 111 -3.88 -2.58 23.84
CA SER A 111 -2.85 -2.08 24.74
C SER A 111 -1.40 -2.24 24.26
N ALA A 112 -1.15 -2.74 23.06
CA ALA A 112 0.16 -2.82 22.44
C ALA A 112 0.43 -1.60 21.55
N PRO A 113 1.66 -1.02 21.59
CA PRO A 113 2.00 0.12 20.75
C PRO A 113 2.00 -0.26 19.27
N LEU A 114 1.57 0.67 18.42
CA LEU A 114 1.62 0.52 16.98
C LEU A 114 2.86 1.20 16.40
N ARG A 115 3.36 0.67 15.31
CA ARG A 115 4.45 1.24 14.51
C ARG A 115 3.87 1.95 13.29
N LYS A 116 4.39 3.14 12.97
CA LYS A 116 3.93 3.91 11.82
C LYS A 116 4.97 3.91 10.70
N PHE A 117 4.52 3.66 9.47
CA PHE A 117 5.37 3.68 8.28
C PHE A 117 4.64 4.34 7.10
N ALA A 118 5.43 4.95 6.21
CA ALA A 118 4.94 5.51 4.96
C ALA A 118 4.86 4.43 3.88
N PHE A 119 3.72 4.34 3.18
CA PHE A 119 3.57 3.47 2.03
C PHE A 119 4.35 3.98 0.82
N SER A 120 4.98 3.08 0.08
CA SER A 120 5.81 3.42 -1.09
C SER A 120 5.05 3.45 -2.43
N GLY A 121 3.83 2.93 -2.48
CA GLY A 121 3.14 2.71 -3.77
C GLY A 121 3.54 1.40 -4.47
N ILE A 122 4.35 0.56 -3.80
CA ILE A 122 4.80 -0.76 -4.30
C ILE A 122 4.27 -1.83 -3.35
N HIS A 123 3.60 -2.85 -3.90
CA HIS A 123 3.04 -3.91 -3.08
C HIS A 123 2.84 -5.21 -3.87
N ILE A 124 2.69 -6.31 -3.13
CA ILE A 124 2.36 -7.63 -3.67
C ILE A 124 0.97 -7.99 -3.19
N LEU A 125 0.16 -8.57 -4.07
CA LEU A 125 -1.20 -8.99 -3.83
C LEU A 125 -1.39 -10.42 -4.31
N SER A 126 -1.84 -11.32 -3.41
CA SER A 126 -2.29 -12.65 -3.79
C SER A 126 -3.57 -12.57 -4.62
N GLN A 127 -3.67 -13.40 -5.66
CA GLN A 127 -4.90 -13.50 -6.46
C GLN A 127 -6.10 -13.99 -5.63
N THR A 128 -5.87 -14.62 -4.48
CA THR A 128 -6.94 -15.04 -3.55
C THR A 128 -7.76 -13.88 -3.00
N LEU A 129 -7.20 -12.66 -2.98
CA LEU A 129 -7.89 -11.46 -2.51
C LEU A 129 -8.73 -10.78 -3.61
N LEU A 130 -8.52 -11.10 -4.90
CA LEU A 130 -9.25 -10.46 -6.00
C LEU A 130 -10.78 -10.63 -5.91
N PRO A 131 -11.33 -11.81 -5.54
CA PRO A 131 -12.77 -11.97 -5.38
C PRO A 131 -13.38 -11.04 -4.33
N LEU A 132 -12.64 -10.66 -3.30
CA LEU A 132 -13.10 -9.73 -2.26
C LEU A 132 -13.29 -8.30 -2.78
N MET A 133 -12.72 -7.97 -3.94
CA MET A 133 -12.92 -6.67 -4.60
C MET A 133 -14.24 -6.61 -5.37
N THR A 134 -14.92 -7.73 -5.62
CA THR A 134 -16.14 -7.78 -6.43
C THR A 134 -17.26 -6.85 -5.93
N PRO A 135 -17.55 -6.78 -4.60
CA PRO A 135 -18.62 -5.90 -4.08
C PRO A 135 -18.21 -4.42 -4.00
N TRP A 136 -16.94 -4.09 -4.24
CA TRP A 136 -16.45 -2.71 -4.17
C TRP A 136 -16.97 -1.89 -5.37
N PRO A 137 -17.12 -0.56 -5.21
CA PRO A 137 -17.49 0.32 -6.32
C PRO A 137 -16.44 0.27 -7.43
N GLU A 138 -16.79 0.75 -8.61
CA GLU A 138 -15.87 0.78 -9.75
C GLU A 138 -14.59 1.59 -9.46
N LYS A 139 -14.73 2.67 -8.69
CA LYS A 139 -13.66 3.57 -8.29
C LYS A 139 -13.38 3.47 -6.80
N PHE A 140 -12.21 2.96 -6.41
CA PHE A 140 -11.78 2.90 -5.01
C PHE A 140 -10.27 2.87 -4.86
N SER A 141 -9.80 3.32 -3.68
CA SER A 141 -8.39 3.24 -3.30
C SER A 141 -8.04 1.82 -2.86
N ILE A 142 -6.90 1.31 -3.32
CA ILE A 142 -6.39 0.02 -2.83
C ILE A 142 -6.10 0.05 -1.32
N MET A 143 -5.77 1.20 -0.77
CA MET A 143 -5.54 1.33 0.68
C MET A 143 -6.84 1.19 1.49
N ASP A 144 -7.96 1.74 1.00
CA ASP A 144 -9.25 1.56 1.67
C ASP A 144 -9.65 0.08 1.66
N PHE A 145 -9.39 -0.65 0.57
CA PHE A 145 -9.59 -2.10 0.50
C PHE A 145 -8.71 -2.85 1.52
N TYR A 146 -7.40 -2.58 1.59
CA TYR A 146 -6.54 -3.23 2.57
C TYR A 146 -6.96 -2.95 4.01
N LEU A 147 -7.40 -1.72 4.32
CA LEU A 147 -7.90 -1.35 5.64
C LEU A 147 -9.22 -2.05 5.99
N ASP A 148 -10.05 -2.37 5.02
CA ASP A 148 -11.30 -3.10 5.23
C ASP A 148 -11.01 -4.58 5.57
N ILE A 149 -10.11 -5.22 4.85
CA ILE A 149 -9.86 -6.65 4.98
C ILE A 149 -8.83 -7.02 6.06
N CYS A 150 -7.99 -6.08 6.54
CA CYS A 150 -6.83 -6.40 7.39
C CYS A 150 -7.18 -7.02 8.76
N ALA A 151 -8.42 -6.97 9.20
CA ALA A 151 -8.84 -7.66 10.42
C ALA A 151 -8.95 -9.19 10.25
N GLY A 152 -9.17 -9.67 9.02
CA GLY A 152 -9.38 -11.08 8.71
C GLY A 152 -8.34 -11.68 7.75
N HIS A 153 -7.47 -10.84 7.18
CA HIS A 153 -6.49 -11.23 6.15
C HIS A 153 -5.07 -10.75 6.49
N ASP A 154 -4.07 -11.45 5.98
CA ASP A 154 -2.65 -11.14 6.21
C ASP A 154 -2.16 -10.03 5.28
N VAL A 155 -2.34 -8.78 5.70
CA VAL A 155 -1.76 -7.59 5.06
C VAL A 155 -0.53 -7.17 5.85
N ILE A 156 0.67 -7.44 5.32
CA ILE A 156 1.94 -7.33 6.03
C ILE A 156 2.76 -6.14 5.50
N GLY A 157 3.40 -5.41 6.39
CA GLY A 157 4.38 -4.37 6.05
C GLY A 157 5.78 -4.96 5.90
N PHE A 158 6.43 -4.74 4.76
CA PHE A 158 7.85 -5.01 4.55
C PHE A 158 8.62 -3.69 4.63
N VAL A 159 9.44 -3.53 5.67
CA VAL A 159 10.20 -2.30 5.91
C VAL A 159 11.50 -2.34 5.12
N LYS A 160 11.73 -1.34 4.26
CA LYS A 160 13.04 -1.07 3.65
C LYS A 160 13.61 0.21 4.26
N GLU A 161 14.57 0.05 5.17
CA GLU A 161 15.14 1.16 5.96
C GLU A 161 15.88 2.19 5.08
N ASP A 162 16.60 1.72 4.09
CA ASP A 162 17.36 2.54 3.12
C ASP A 162 16.56 2.90 1.87
N LEU A 163 15.22 2.83 1.93
CA LEU A 163 14.38 3.15 0.77
C LEU A 163 14.56 4.60 0.36
N ARG A 164 15.08 4.78 -0.85
CA ARG A 164 15.03 6.05 -1.57
C ARG A 164 13.90 5.99 -2.58
N LEU A 165 13.08 7.03 -2.58
CA LEU A 165 11.87 7.10 -3.38
C LEU A 165 11.66 8.52 -3.89
N LEU A 166 11.38 8.65 -5.18
CA LEU A 166 10.97 9.90 -5.84
C LEU A 166 9.62 9.70 -6.53
N ASP A 167 8.65 10.54 -6.18
CA ASP A 167 7.36 10.65 -6.86
C ASP A 167 7.52 11.65 -8.03
N VAL A 168 7.44 11.15 -9.27
CA VAL A 168 7.59 11.95 -10.50
C VAL A 168 6.25 12.29 -11.15
N GLY A 169 5.14 12.11 -10.44
CA GLY A 169 3.79 12.43 -10.92
C GLY A 169 3.52 13.92 -11.13
N LYS A 170 4.49 14.80 -10.79
CA LYS A 170 4.40 16.25 -11.02
C LYS A 170 5.50 16.73 -11.97
N PRO A 171 5.21 17.73 -12.84
CA PRO A 171 6.20 18.24 -13.79
C PRO A 171 7.48 18.75 -13.12
N ASP A 172 7.39 19.33 -11.92
CA ASP A 172 8.55 19.86 -11.19
C ASP A 172 9.48 18.76 -10.70
N THR A 173 8.93 17.62 -10.25
CA THR A 173 9.70 16.48 -9.75
C THR A 173 10.31 15.65 -10.88
N LEU A 174 9.79 15.75 -12.12
CA LEU A 174 10.37 15.06 -13.28
C LEU A 174 11.80 15.52 -13.60
N ARG A 175 12.14 16.77 -13.28
CA ARG A 175 13.50 17.29 -13.47
C ARG A 175 14.51 16.58 -12.57
N ASP A 176 14.07 16.19 -11.38
CA ASP A 176 14.91 15.54 -10.37
C ASP A 176 15.13 14.04 -10.69
N ALA A 177 14.35 13.47 -11.63
CA ALA A 177 14.40 12.05 -11.96
C ALA A 177 15.79 11.60 -12.48
N THR A 178 16.43 12.41 -13.33
CA THR A 178 17.75 12.08 -13.87
C THR A 178 18.83 12.07 -12.78
N GLU A 179 18.79 13.05 -11.88
CA GLU A 179 19.71 13.10 -10.74
C GLU A 179 19.48 11.92 -9.79
N PHE A 180 18.21 11.62 -9.49
CA PHE A 180 17.84 10.50 -8.66
C PHE A 180 18.32 9.15 -9.22
N LEU A 181 18.12 8.90 -10.53
CA LEU A 181 18.57 7.67 -11.21
C LEU A 181 20.10 7.48 -11.19
N ASN A 182 20.87 8.56 -11.18
CA ASN A 182 22.33 8.48 -11.08
C ASN A 182 22.83 8.15 -9.65
N GLN A 183 21.94 8.19 -8.66
CA GLN A 183 22.26 7.97 -7.24
C GLN A 183 21.79 6.62 -6.69
N ILE A 184 21.00 5.85 -7.44
CA ILE A 184 20.44 4.56 -7.01
C ILE A 184 21.13 3.38 -7.68
#